data_370ed8e18e410237b3e5ae82d8116dd9
#
_entry.id   370ed8e18e410237b3e5ae82d8116dd9
#
_cell.length_a   1.000
_cell.length_b   1.000
_cell.length_c   1.000
_cell.angle_alpha   90.00
_cell.angle_beta   90.00
_cell.angle_gamma   90.00
#
_symmetry.space_group_name_H-M   'P 1'
#
loop_
_entity.id
_entity.type
_entity.pdbx_description
1 polymer ?
#
loop_
_entity_poly.entity_id
_entity_poly.type
_entity_poly.pdbx_seq_one_letter_code
_entity_poly.pdbx_strand_id
1 'polypeptide(L)'
;MNTTSNETLTTVTQQSFIIHPNKILLMILYRYGLGFVFLIGFSGNFASLVTFMSPILRVMSTGCLFFMLAMADIFYLMISIFEFVEVGIVQEGIFLSVYDSICRFRWFMKGFIRFCSAWILAFIAIDRWLRTRFPYKTNQWCTRRNAFIAVSIAAVFAILLHSHMLSSQLFGGLFPGTPSIACGPIDTRSPYVFFFFVQWQIIQ
;
A
#
# COMPACT_ATOMS: atom_id res chain seq x y z
N MET A 1 -18.20 16.08 -52.57
CA MET A 1 -17.19 15.25 -51.88
C MET A 1 -16.77 15.97 -50.60
N ASN A 2 -17.62 16.04 -49.56
CA ASN A 2 -17.23 16.66 -48.25
C ASN A 2 -18.38 16.38 -47.22
N THR A 3 -18.70 15.09 -46.97
CA THR A 3 -19.70 14.74 -45.95
C THR A 3 -19.24 13.70 -44.93
N THR A 4 -17.99 13.23 -45.01
CA THR A 4 -17.48 12.16 -44.14
C THR A 4 -16.67 12.66 -42.94
N SER A 5 -16.38 13.96 -42.83
CA SER A 5 -15.53 14.49 -41.74
C SER A 5 -16.31 14.90 -40.46
N ASN A 6 -17.63 15.05 -40.55
CA ASN A 6 -18.41 15.55 -39.41
C ASN A 6 -19.00 14.44 -38.53
N GLU A 7 -19.12 13.20 -39.03
CA GLU A 7 -19.66 12.10 -38.22
C GLU A 7 -18.64 11.53 -37.24
N THR A 8 -17.34 11.58 -37.56
CA THR A 8 -16.30 11.10 -36.65
C THR A 8 -16.04 12.04 -35.47
N LEU A 9 -16.32 13.32 -35.60
CA LEU A 9 -16.12 14.30 -34.53
C LEU A 9 -17.23 14.25 -33.46
N THR A 10 -18.47 13.93 -33.89
CA THR A 10 -19.60 13.83 -32.98
C THR A 10 -19.60 12.54 -32.14
N THR A 11 -19.05 11.44 -32.66
CA THR A 11 -18.94 10.18 -31.93
C THR A 11 -17.87 10.21 -30.84
N VAL A 12 -16.79 10.98 -31.03
CA VAL A 12 -15.72 11.12 -30.00
C VAL A 12 -16.17 12.00 -28.83
N THR A 13 -17.07 12.99 -29.10
CA THR A 13 -17.56 13.88 -28.02
C THR A 13 -18.68 13.28 -27.19
N GLN A 14 -19.38 12.27 -27.66
CA GLN A 14 -20.45 11.60 -26.90
C GLN A 14 -19.95 10.47 -25.99
N GLN A 15 -18.74 9.95 -26.18
CA GLN A 15 -18.18 8.93 -25.31
C GLN A 15 -17.65 9.44 -23.96
N SER A 16 -17.56 10.75 -23.78
CA SER A 16 -17.00 11.36 -22.57
C SER A 16 -18.02 11.66 -21.47
N PHE A 17 -19.29 11.33 -21.61
CA PHE A 17 -20.33 11.75 -20.65
C PHE A 17 -21.13 10.63 -19.99
N ILE A 18 -20.72 9.36 -20.14
CA ILE A 18 -21.27 8.31 -19.29
C ILE A 18 -20.42 8.28 -18.02
N ILE A 19 -20.76 9.14 -17.08
CA ILE A 19 -20.25 9.05 -15.70
C ILE A 19 -20.83 7.75 -15.13
N HIS A 20 -20.05 6.67 -15.14
CA HIS A 20 -20.45 5.44 -14.51
C HIS A 20 -20.80 5.76 -13.04
N PRO A 21 -21.98 5.32 -12.53
CA PRO A 21 -22.40 5.55 -11.15
C PRO A 21 -21.34 5.06 -10.14
N ASN A 22 -20.53 4.07 -10.52
CA ASN A 22 -19.41 3.57 -9.76
C ASN A 22 -18.28 4.60 -9.55
N LYS A 23 -18.12 5.58 -10.44
CA LYS A 23 -17.09 6.62 -10.32
C LYS A 23 -17.41 7.61 -9.20
N ILE A 24 -18.67 8.00 -9.09
CA ILE A 24 -19.15 8.90 -8.02
C ILE A 24 -19.05 8.19 -6.66
N LEU A 25 -19.47 6.94 -6.58
CA LEU A 25 -19.37 6.13 -5.37
C LEU A 25 -17.90 5.95 -4.95
N LEU A 26 -17.02 5.66 -5.89
CA LEU A 26 -15.59 5.53 -5.64
C LEU A 26 -15.00 6.83 -5.08
N MET A 27 -15.34 7.97 -5.65
CA MET A 27 -14.92 9.29 -5.18
C MET A 27 -15.40 9.58 -3.75
N ILE A 28 -16.67 9.29 -3.45
CA ILE A 28 -17.24 9.48 -2.12
C ILE A 28 -16.49 8.59 -1.10
N LEU A 29 -16.27 7.32 -1.45
CA LEU A 29 -15.50 6.38 -0.64
C LEU A 29 -14.06 6.86 -0.39
N TYR A 30 -13.37 7.36 -1.40
CA TYR A 30 -12.02 7.90 -1.25
C TYR A 30 -12.01 9.16 -0.39
N ARG A 31 -12.93 10.09 -0.61
CA ARG A 31 -12.97 11.36 0.14
C ARG A 31 -13.32 11.17 1.61
N TYR A 32 -14.40 10.46 1.90
CA TYR A 32 -14.89 10.33 3.26
C TYR A 32 -14.30 9.10 3.97
N GLY A 33 -14.21 7.97 3.28
CA GLY A 33 -13.66 6.74 3.85
C GLY A 33 -12.18 6.85 4.19
N LEU A 34 -11.34 7.31 3.25
CA LEU A 34 -9.92 7.53 3.54
C LEU A 34 -9.72 8.65 4.56
N GLY A 35 -10.48 9.75 4.50
CA GLY A 35 -10.41 10.81 5.50
C GLY A 35 -10.66 10.28 6.93
N PHE A 36 -11.67 9.44 7.09
CA PHE A 36 -11.98 8.79 8.36
C PHE A 36 -10.88 7.83 8.80
N VAL A 37 -10.36 6.99 7.88
CA VAL A 37 -9.24 6.09 8.14
C VAL A 37 -7.99 6.87 8.55
N PHE A 38 -7.72 8.02 7.92
CA PHE A 38 -6.60 8.90 8.30
C PHE A 38 -6.74 9.41 9.73
N LEU A 39 -7.89 9.94 10.10
CA LEU A 39 -8.10 10.50 11.44
C LEU A 39 -7.90 9.44 12.53
N ILE A 40 -8.53 8.27 12.37
CA ILE A 40 -8.43 7.19 13.38
C ILE A 40 -7.07 6.51 13.30
N GLY A 41 -6.60 6.18 12.10
CA GLY A 41 -5.34 5.47 11.89
C GLY A 41 -4.14 6.27 12.35
N PHE A 42 -4.07 7.56 12.00
CA PHE A 42 -2.96 8.40 12.41
C PHE A 42 -2.95 8.63 13.93
N SER A 43 -4.08 8.98 14.53
CA SER A 43 -4.18 9.21 15.98
C SER A 43 -3.91 7.93 16.77
N GLY A 44 -4.45 6.77 16.35
CA GLY A 44 -4.23 5.48 17.02
C GLY A 44 -2.78 5.02 16.93
N ASN A 45 -2.16 5.10 15.75
CA ASN A 45 -0.77 4.70 15.57
C ASN A 45 0.20 5.68 16.25
N PHE A 46 -0.12 6.97 16.26
CA PHE A 46 0.67 7.97 17.00
C PHE A 46 0.62 7.71 18.51
N ALA A 47 -0.56 7.46 19.06
CA ALA A 47 -0.71 7.10 20.48
C ALA A 47 0.06 5.81 20.81
N SER A 48 0.00 4.78 19.94
CA SER A 48 0.77 3.56 20.07
C SER A 48 2.28 3.84 20.05
N LEU A 49 2.74 4.69 19.14
CA LEU A 49 4.14 5.08 19.03
C LEU A 49 4.63 5.71 20.34
N VAL A 50 3.92 6.71 20.85
CA VAL A 50 4.26 7.39 22.12
C VAL A 50 4.28 6.40 23.28
N THR A 51 3.30 5.51 23.36
CA THR A 51 3.23 4.49 24.43
C THR A 51 4.44 3.53 24.39
N PHE A 52 4.76 2.99 23.21
CA PHE A 52 5.85 2.02 23.05
C PHE A 52 7.24 2.65 22.94
N MET A 53 7.35 3.96 22.86
CA MET A 53 8.62 4.69 23.05
C MET A 53 9.11 4.65 24.50
N SER A 54 8.24 4.35 25.46
CA SER A 54 8.62 4.21 26.87
C SER A 54 9.79 3.22 27.03
N PRO A 55 10.86 3.57 27.82
CA PRO A 55 12.03 2.72 27.98
C PRO A 55 11.71 1.33 28.50
N ILE A 56 10.71 1.22 29.35
CA ILE A 56 10.28 -0.04 29.97
C ILE A 56 9.67 -0.99 28.93
N LEU A 57 8.76 -0.48 28.09
CA LEU A 57 8.07 -1.29 27.08
C LEU A 57 8.96 -1.63 25.89
N ARG A 58 9.88 -0.74 25.55
CA ARG A 58 10.80 -0.91 24.43
C ARG A 58 11.84 -2.02 24.63
N VAL A 59 12.12 -2.43 25.88
CA VAL A 59 13.01 -3.55 26.17
C VAL A 59 12.35 -4.91 25.87
N MET A 60 11.04 -4.99 25.99
CA MET A 60 10.29 -6.21 25.71
C MET A 60 10.18 -6.45 24.20
N SER A 61 10.29 -7.72 23.75
CA SER A 61 10.15 -8.08 22.32
C SER A 61 8.80 -7.63 21.76
N THR A 62 7.71 -7.88 22.49
CA THR A 62 6.37 -7.48 22.09
C THR A 62 6.24 -5.97 21.92
N GLY A 63 6.75 -5.18 22.85
CA GLY A 63 6.73 -3.71 22.77
C GLY A 63 7.53 -3.18 21.59
N CYS A 64 8.66 -3.81 21.28
CA CYS A 64 9.47 -3.50 20.11
C CYS A 64 8.71 -3.79 18.80
N LEU A 65 8.00 -4.92 18.71
CA LEU A 65 7.18 -5.27 17.54
C LEU A 65 6.01 -4.30 17.34
N PHE A 66 5.30 -3.92 18.41
CA PHE A 66 4.25 -2.91 18.32
C PHE A 66 4.76 -1.53 17.89
N PHE A 67 5.95 -1.15 18.37
CA PHE A 67 6.60 0.07 17.93
C PHE A 67 6.88 0.06 16.43
N MET A 68 7.47 -1.05 15.92
CA MET A 68 7.75 -1.21 14.49
C MET A 68 6.46 -1.22 13.66
N LEU A 69 5.40 -1.86 14.15
CA LEU A 69 4.10 -1.87 13.49
C LEU A 69 3.53 -0.46 13.37
N ALA A 70 3.50 0.30 14.48
CA ALA A 70 2.99 1.67 14.46
C ALA A 70 3.79 2.58 13.50
N MET A 71 5.12 2.40 13.43
CA MET A 71 5.96 3.09 12.45
C MET A 71 5.58 2.71 11.01
N ALA A 72 5.44 1.42 10.72
CA ALA A 72 5.08 0.95 9.39
C ALA A 72 3.70 1.49 8.96
N ASP A 73 2.72 1.47 9.86
CA ASP A 73 1.36 1.96 9.58
C ASP A 73 1.32 3.48 9.36
N ILE A 74 2.10 4.27 10.11
CA ILE A 74 2.25 5.70 9.87
C ILE A 74 2.87 5.95 8.48
N PHE A 75 3.93 5.22 8.11
CA PHE A 75 4.54 5.35 6.78
C PHE A 75 3.54 4.97 5.66
N TYR A 76 2.75 3.92 5.86
CA TYR A 76 1.70 3.54 4.91
C TYR A 76 0.67 4.65 4.74
N LEU A 77 0.21 5.25 5.84
CA LEU A 77 -0.72 6.37 5.82
C LEU A 77 -0.11 7.59 5.11
N MET A 78 1.15 7.93 5.39
CA MET A 78 1.85 9.03 4.72
C MET A 78 1.91 8.85 3.19
N ILE A 79 2.19 7.63 2.71
CA ILE A 79 2.17 7.35 1.27
C ILE A 79 0.75 7.42 0.71
N SER A 80 -0.24 6.99 1.48
CA SER A 80 -1.65 7.01 1.06
C SER A 80 -2.27 8.40 1.05
N ILE A 81 -1.68 9.39 1.74
CA ILE A 81 -2.17 10.77 1.72
C ILE A 81 -2.14 11.37 0.31
N PHE A 82 -1.14 10.98 -0.49
CA PHE A 82 -1.04 11.43 -1.88
C PHE A 82 -2.21 10.92 -2.72
N GLU A 83 -2.65 9.68 -2.52
CA GLU A 83 -3.85 9.16 -3.21
C GLU A 83 -5.13 9.86 -2.75
N PHE A 84 -5.24 10.13 -1.47
CA PHE A 84 -6.37 10.88 -0.94
C PHE A 84 -6.47 12.27 -1.57
N VAL A 85 -5.35 12.97 -1.70
CA VAL A 85 -5.31 14.30 -2.33
C VAL A 85 -5.64 14.20 -3.82
N GLU A 86 -5.00 13.30 -4.55
CA GLU A 86 -5.20 13.18 -6.01
C GLU A 86 -6.60 12.69 -6.38
N VAL A 87 -7.06 11.62 -5.76
CA VAL A 87 -8.36 10.99 -6.13
C VAL A 87 -9.52 11.62 -5.38
N GLY A 88 -9.34 11.92 -4.09
CA GLY A 88 -10.42 12.40 -3.22
C GLY A 88 -10.69 13.89 -3.33
N ILE A 89 -9.66 14.72 -3.52
CA ILE A 89 -9.79 16.18 -3.48
C ILE A 89 -9.73 16.76 -4.90
N VAL A 90 -8.63 16.55 -5.60
CA VAL A 90 -8.33 17.25 -6.84
C VAL A 90 -8.96 16.59 -8.05
N GLN A 91 -9.13 15.26 -8.03
CA GLN A 91 -9.69 14.46 -9.12
C GLN A 91 -8.88 14.49 -10.43
N GLU A 92 -7.68 15.05 -10.38
CA GLU A 92 -6.71 15.11 -11.47
C GLU A 92 -5.38 14.54 -10.99
N GLY A 93 -4.65 13.87 -11.88
CA GLY A 93 -3.33 13.34 -11.59
C GLY A 93 -2.27 14.43 -11.56
N ILE A 94 -2.10 15.11 -10.43
CA ILE A 94 -1.22 16.28 -10.33
C ILE A 94 0.24 15.89 -10.10
N PHE A 95 0.52 14.95 -9.20
CA PHE A 95 1.89 14.70 -8.77
C PHE A 95 2.46 13.34 -9.16
N LEU A 96 1.65 12.30 -9.21
CA LEU A 96 2.11 10.92 -9.24
C LEU A 96 1.94 10.26 -10.61
N SER A 97 1.12 10.83 -11.47
CA SER A 97 0.87 10.31 -12.81
C SER A 97 1.85 10.85 -13.86
N VAL A 98 2.48 11.99 -13.60
CA VAL A 98 3.40 12.63 -14.55
C VAL A 98 4.74 11.90 -14.62
N TYR A 99 5.18 11.31 -13.51
CA TYR A 99 6.47 10.61 -13.43
C TYR A 99 6.26 9.12 -13.16
N ASP A 100 6.48 8.33 -14.17
CA ASP A 100 6.42 6.87 -14.14
C ASP A 100 7.29 6.26 -13.01
N SER A 101 8.46 6.83 -12.77
CA SER A 101 9.37 6.40 -11.69
C SER A 101 8.76 6.57 -10.29
N ILE A 102 8.07 7.70 -10.04
CA ILE A 102 7.43 7.98 -8.76
C ILE A 102 6.26 7.02 -8.53
N CYS A 103 5.52 6.74 -9.58
CA CYS A 103 4.40 5.81 -9.51
C CYS A 103 4.89 4.39 -9.18
N ARG A 104 5.94 3.89 -9.84
CA ARG A 104 6.58 2.59 -9.53
C ARG A 104 7.06 2.52 -8.10
N PHE A 105 7.79 3.53 -7.66
CA PHE A 105 8.31 3.60 -6.29
C PHE A 105 7.19 3.58 -5.26
N ARG A 106 6.12 4.32 -5.48
CA ARG A 106 4.94 4.34 -4.60
C ARG A 106 4.29 2.96 -4.46
N TRP A 107 4.07 2.26 -5.59
CA TRP A 107 3.50 0.92 -5.58
C TRP A 107 4.41 -0.08 -4.86
N PHE A 108 5.71 -0.02 -5.15
CA PHE A 108 6.71 -0.82 -4.43
C PHE A 108 6.66 -0.56 -2.92
N MET A 109 6.68 0.70 -2.49
CA MET A 109 6.66 1.05 -1.07
C MET A 109 5.37 0.61 -0.38
N LYS A 110 4.23 0.74 -1.03
CA LYS A 110 2.95 0.26 -0.49
C LYS A 110 2.94 -1.25 -0.29
N GLY A 111 3.36 -2.00 -1.29
CA GLY A 111 3.46 -3.46 -1.20
C GLY A 111 4.44 -3.89 -0.11
N PHE A 112 5.62 -3.28 -0.09
CA PHE A 112 6.66 -3.53 0.91
C PHE A 112 6.16 -3.30 2.34
N ILE A 113 5.61 -2.13 2.63
CA ILE A 113 5.16 -1.78 3.98
C ILE A 113 4.02 -2.68 4.43
N ARG A 114 3.04 -2.93 3.56
CA ARG A 114 1.90 -3.79 3.86
C ARG A 114 2.32 -5.22 4.18
N PHE A 115 3.24 -5.77 3.40
CA PHE A 115 3.81 -7.09 3.67
C PHE A 115 4.54 -7.12 5.02
N CYS A 116 5.36 -6.12 5.32
CA CYS A 116 6.04 -6.01 6.61
C CYS A 116 5.06 -5.90 7.78
N SER A 117 4.02 -5.07 7.69
CA SER A 117 2.98 -4.93 8.74
C SER A 117 2.28 -6.26 9.00
N ALA A 118 1.90 -7.00 7.96
CA ALA A 118 1.26 -8.31 8.11
C ALA A 118 2.17 -9.31 8.85
N TRP A 119 3.45 -9.38 8.50
CA TRP A 119 4.41 -10.25 9.18
C TRP A 119 4.72 -9.82 10.61
N ILE A 120 4.79 -8.52 10.89
CA ILE A 120 4.95 -8.01 12.26
C ILE A 120 3.76 -8.44 13.13
N LEU A 121 2.52 -8.37 12.62
CA LEU A 121 1.34 -8.87 13.31
C LEU A 121 1.43 -10.38 13.59
N ALA A 122 1.88 -11.18 12.61
CA ALA A 122 2.13 -12.60 12.80
C ALA A 122 3.19 -12.86 13.90
N PHE A 123 4.27 -12.10 13.90
CA PHE A 123 5.31 -12.23 14.93
C PHE A 123 4.81 -11.82 16.32
N ILE A 124 3.94 -10.82 16.43
CA ILE A 124 3.27 -10.46 17.70
C ILE A 124 2.41 -11.63 18.19
N ALA A 125 1.65 -12.24 17.30
CA ALA A 125 0.83 -13.40 17.65
C ALA A 125 1.68 -14.59 18.12
N ILE A 126 2.77 -14.88 17.42
CA ILE A 126 3.74 -15.94 17.78
C ILE A 126 4.42 -15.61 19.12
N ASP A 127 4.88 -14.37 19.34
CA ASP A 127 5.51 -13.95 20.60
C ASP A 127 4.55 -14.15 21.79
N ARG A 128 3.29 -13.78 21.63
CA ARG A 128 2.26 -13.99 22.65
C ARG A 128 1.98 -15.48 22.88
N TRP A 129 1.87 -16.28 21.82
CA TRP A 129 1.67 -17.71 21.93
C TRP A 129 2.83 -18.39 22.63
N LEU A 130 4.09 -18.05 22.32
CA LEU A 130 5.28 -18.59 22.97
C LEU A 130 5.31 -18.27 24.47
N ARG A 131 4.88 -17.08 24.88
CA ARG A 131 4.81 -16.65 26.29
C ARG A 131 3.80 -17.47 27.09
N THR A 132 2.68 -17.81 26.48
CA THR A 132 1.64 -18.60 27.15
C THR A 132 1.99 -20.08 27.18
N ARG A 133 2.57 -20.63 26.12
CA ARG A 133 2.84 -22.07 26.00
C ARG A 133 4.15 -22.51 26.66
N PHE A 134 5.17 -21.66 26.61
CA PHE A 134 6.52 -22.00 27.10
C PHE A 134 7.09 -20.90 28.01
N PRO A 135 6.50 -20.65 29.20
CA PRO A 135 6.88 -19.53 30.06
C PRO A 135 8.37 -19.57 30.48
N TYR A 136 8.92 -20.76 30.69
CA TYR A 136 10.32 -20.92 31.09
C TYR A 136 11.35 -20.62 29.99
N LYS A 137 10.98 -20.73 28.71
CA LYS A 137 11.85 -20.44 27.54
C LYS A 137 11.67 -19.05 26.97
N THR A 138 10.72 -18.31 27.48
CA THR A 138 10.37 -16.97 26.99
C THR A 138 11.56 -16.02 26.99
N ASN A 139 12.39 -16.03 28.06
CA ASN A 139 13.55 -15.16 28.17
C ASN A 139 14.63 -15.43 27.10
N GLN A 140 14.65 -16.64 26.53
CA GLN A 140 15.62 -17.01 25.50
C GLN A 140 15.08 -16.69 24.09
N TRP A 141 13.78 -16.91 23.83
CA TRP A 141 13.20 -16.82 22.50
C TRP A 141 12.56 -15.45 22.21
N CYS A 142 11.85 -14.91 23.20
CA CYS A 142 11.15 -13.64 23.05
C CYS A 142 12.06 -12.46 23.44
N THR A 143 13.19 -12.34 22.75
CA THR A 143 14.14 -11.25 22.94
C THR A 143 13.95 -10.16 21.90
N ARG A 144 14.29 -8.93 22.24
CA ARG A 144 14.31 -7.81 21.30
C ARG A 144 15.16 -8.11 20.06
N ARG A 145 16.33 -8.77 20.27
CA ARG A 145 17.25 -9.12 19.17
C ARG A 145 16.57 -10.06 18.17
N ASN A 146 15.90 -11.10 18.66
CA ASN A 146 15.21 -12.06 17.80
C ASN A 146 14.04 -11.41 17.04
N ALA A 147 13.31 -10.48 17.68
CA ALA A 147 12.28 -9.69 17.02
C ALA A 147 12.84 -8.88 15.86
N PHE A 148 13.97 -8.16 16.07
CA PHE A 148 14.64 -7.42 15.01
C PHE A 148 15.10 -8.31 13.85
N ILE A 149 15.71 -9.47 14.17
CA ILE A 149 16.16 -10.42 13.15
C ILE A 149 14.97 -10.92 12.32
N ALA A 150 13.88 -11.32 12.98
CA ALA A 150 12.68 -11.80 12.29
C ALA A 150 12.09 -10.73 11.36
N VAL A 151 11.94 -9.49 11.83
CA VAL A 151 11.45 -8.38 11.01
C VAL A 151 12.41 -8.06 9.87
N SER A 152 13.73 -8.10 10.09
CA SER A 152 14.74 -7.87 9.04
C SER A 152 14.66 -8.94 7.95
N ILE A 153 14.49 -10.20 8.31
CA ILE A 153 14.29 -11.28 7.34
C ILE A 153 13.02 -11.05 6.52
N ALA A 154 11.90 -10.72 7.18
CA ALA A 154 10.66 -10.39 6.50
C ALA A 154 10.82 -9.19 5.55
N ALA A 155 11.56 -8.15 5.96
CA ALA A 155 11.85 -6.99 5.13
C ALA A 155 12.67 -7.35 3.87
N VAL A 156 13.68 -8.20 3.99
CA VAL A 156 14.45 -8.70 2.84
C VAL A 156 13.55 -9.46 1.88
N PHE A 157 12.71 -10.36 2.40
CA PHE A 157 11.72 -11.06 1.58
C PHE A 157 10.74 -10.10 0.89
N ALA A 158 10.27 -9.07 1.59
CA ALA A 158 9.41 -8.05 1.03
C ALA A 158 10.08 -7.30 -0.13
N ILE A 159 11.35 -6.92 0.02
CA ILE A 159 12.12 -6.26 -1.04
C ILE A 159 12.23 -7.16 -2.26
N LEU A 160 12.64 -8.42 -2.08
CA LEU A 160 12.78 -9.37 -3.18
C LEU A 160 11.45 -9.60 -3.89
N LEU A 161 10.37 -9.78 -3.12
CA LEU A 161 9.04 -10.06 -3.67
C LEU A 161 8.47 -8.89 -4.47
N HIS A 162 8.71 -7.65 -4.05
CA HIS A 162 8.14 -6.46 -4.70
C HIS A 162 9.12 -5.74 -5.64
N SER A 163 10.39 -6.19 -5.73
CA SER A 163 11.43 -5.56 -6.57
C SER A 163 11.04 -5.47 -8.05
N HIS A 164 10.24 -6.41 -8.57
CA HIS A 164 9.76 -6.40 -9.94
C HIS A 164 8.94 -5.15 -10.29
N MET A 165 8.27 -4.52 -9.30
CA MET A 165 7.51 -3.29 -9.50
C MET A 165 8.41 -2.07 -9.81
N LEU A 166 9.69 -2.14 -9.49
CA LEU A 166 10.66 -1.09 -9.81
C LEU A 166 11.16 -1.16 -11.25
N SER A 167 10.99 -2.32 -11.92
CA SER A 167 11.43 -2.51 -13.30
C SER A 167 10.58 -1.69 -14.26
N SER A 168 11.22 -0.82 -15.05
CA SER A 168 10.57 -0.04 -16.09
C SER A 168 10.06 -0.87 -17.27
N GLN A 169 10.50 -2.10 -17.40
CA GLN A 169 10.07 -3.01 -18.47
C GLN A 169 8.79 -3.78 -18.12
N LEU A 170 8.52 -3.97 -16.83
CA LEU A 170 7.39 -4.78 -16.37
C LEU A 170 6.24 -3.93 -15.84
N PHE A 171 6.56 -2.81 -15.19
CA PHE A 171 5.61 -1.98 -14.46
C PHE A 171 5.80 -0.50 -14.76
N GLY A 172 4.72 0.27 -14.83
CA GLY A 172 4.78 1.71 -15.06
C GLY A 172 3.85 2.18 -16.17
N GLY A 173 3.27 1.27 -16.96
CA GLY A 173 2.29 1.62 -18.00
C GLY A 173 1.00 2.14 -17.41
N LEU A 174 0.43 3.15 -18.06
CA LEU A 174 -0.93 3.59 -17.79
C LEU A 174 -1.90 2.58 -18.40
N PHE A 175 -2.87 2.10 -17.63
CA PHE A 175 -3.96 1.31 -18.20
C PHE A 175 -4.75 2.18 -19.19
N PRO A 176 -4.93 1.76 -20.45
CA PRO A 176 -5.75 2.50 -21.40
C PRO A 176 -7.16 2.71 -20.86
N GLY A 177 -7.64 3.94 -20.86
CA GLY A 177 -8.99 4.29 -20.40
C GLY A 177 -9.15 4.47 -18.89
N THR A 178 -8.10 4.33 -18.11
CA THR A 178 -8.09 4.70 -16.68
C THR A 178 -7.56 6.12 -16.48
N PRO A 179 -8.02 6.83 -15.44
CA PRO A 179 -7.40 8.10 -15.09
C PRO A 179 -5.90 7.88 -14.86
N SER A 180 -5.10 8.86 -15.23
CA SER A 180 -3.63 8.88 -15.23
C SER A 180 -2.95 8.53 -13.88
N ILE A 181 -3.73 8.20 -12.87
CA ILE A 181 -3.33 7.87 -11.50
C ILE A 181 -2.94 6.37 -11.35
N ALA A 182 -3.35 5.52 -12.28
CA ALA A 182 -3.15 4.08 -12.18
C ALA A 182 -1.89 3.65 -12.95
N CYS A 183 -0.80 3.46 -12.27
CA CYS A 183 0.28 2.62 -12.78
C CYS A 183 -0.10 1.15 -12.67
N GLY A 184 0.35 0.39 -13.65
CA GLY A 184 0.14 -1.05 -13.67
C GLY A 184 1.16 -1.76 -14.53
N PRO A 185 0.97 -3.06 -14.78
CA PRO A 185 1.74 -3.82 -15.75
C PRO A 185 1.67 -3.17 -17.13
N ILE A 186 2.82 -3.04 -17.81
CA ILE A 186 2.90 -2.38 -19.13
C ILE A 186 2.15 -3.18 -20.19
N ASP A 187 2.33 -4.49 -20.18
CA ASP A 187 1.67 -5.39 -21.13
C ASP A 187 0.52 -6.13 -20.43
N THR A 188 -0.70 -5.77 -20.77
CA THR A 188 -1.93 -6.37 -20.20
C THR A 188 -2.18 -7.81 -20.65
N ARG A 189 -1.46 -8.32 -21.67
CA ARG A 189 -1.57 -9.69 -22.17
C ARG A 189 -0.47 -10.61 -21.63
N SER A 190 0.50 -10.07 -20.92
CA SER A 190 1.61 -10.84 -20.35
C SER A 190 1.16 -11.73 -19.19
N PRO A 191 1.74 -12.93 -19.01
CA PRO A 191 1.57 -13.74 -17.79
C PRO A 191 1.90 -12.99 -16.50
N TYR A 192 2.71 -11.94 -16.59
CA TYR A 192 3.05 -11.06 -15.48
C TYR A 192 1.82 -10.39 -14.87
N VAL A 193 0.80 -10.05 -15.66
CA VAL A 193 -0.46 -9.49 -15.16
C VAL A 193 -1.15 -10.45 -14.21
N PHE A 194 -1.22 -11.73 -14.56
CA PHE A 194 -1.79 -12.75 -13.69
C PHE A 194 -0.99 -12.88 -12.38
N PHE A 195 0.35 -12.95 -12.48
CA PHE A 195 1.23 -12.96 -11.31
C PHE A 195 1.00 -11.74 -10.41
N PHE A 196 0.93 -10.54 -11.00
CA PHE A 196 0.69 -9.30 -10.28
C PHE A 196 -0.67 -9.31 -9.55
N PHE A 197 -1.74 -9.74 -10.21
CA PHE A 197 -3.06 -9.85 -9.58
C PHE A 197 -3.11 -10.90 -8.48
N VAL A 198 -2.50 -12.06 -8.68
CA VAL A 198 -2.42 -13.12 -7.66
C VAL A 198 -1.64 -12.61 -6.44
N GLN A 199 -0.51 -11.99 -6.68
CA GLN A 199 0.29 -11.39 -5.60
C GLN A 199 -0.52 -10.32 -4.86
N TRP A 200 -1.24 -9.46 -5.58
CA TRP A 200 -2.05 -8.40 -5.00
C TRP A 200 -3.23 -8.95 -4.18
N GLN A 201 -3.86 -10.04 -4.59
CA GLN A 201 -5.03 -10.60 -3.92
C GLN A 201 -4.68 -11.55 -2.76
N ILE A 202 -3.57 -12.28 -2.85
CA ILE A 202 -3.23 -13.33 -1.87
C ILE A 202 -2.28 -12.80 -0.80
N ILE A 203 -1.35 -11.92 -1.17
CA ILE A 203 -0.27 -11.47 -0.28
C ILE A 203 -0.65 -10.17 0.46
N GLN A 204 -1.68 -9.49 -0.01
CA GLN A 204 -2.22 -8.28 0.60
C GLN A 204 -3.54 -8.51 1.32
#